data_6ef7fb8e1cee047ccb86be0f06b07315
#
_entry.id   6ef7fb8e1cee047ccb86be0f06b07315
#
_cell.length_a   1.000
_cell.length_b   1.000
_cell.length_c   1.000
_cell.angle_alpha   90.00
_cell.angle_beta   90.00
_cell.angle_gamma   90.00
#
_symmetry.space_group_name_H-M   'P 1'
#
loop_
_entity.id
_entity.type
_entity.pdbx_description
1 polymer ?
#
loop_
_entity_poly.entity_id
_entity_poly.type
_entity_poly.pdbx_seq_one_letter_code
_entity_poly.pdbx_strand_id
1 'polypeptide(L)'
;MIKLLLYLIPIGLIYLPDLWIKYNFKKNNKYFEDMPFTGKELGKKILEENNLKDVPINSVKDLPIGGCNYDPEKKEINISESIYDRKSITSIAVIVHEIGHAIQDKEKAKLLNLRISLINKTQSLRKAGSILLIIGIPSLFALIKSPLLIILFTLVIILSFSTNVLINLITLPNEIDASFKKALPILKRYAPKENLKQCRSVLVAAAFTYLAASIRSILSLRLIFLALFRR
;
A
#
# COMPACT_ATOMS: atom_id res chain seq x y z
N MET A 1 -8.76 8.20 -33.60
CA MET A 1 -9.31 7.22 -32.65
C MET A 1 -8.22 6.36 -32.02
N ILE A 2 -7.43 5.59 -32.77
CA ILE A 2 -6.36 4.71 -32.21
C ILE A 2 -5.32 5.48 -31.37
N LYS A 3 -4.86 6.66 -31.79
CA LYS A 3 -3.91 7.49 -31.04
C LYS A 3 -4.47 7.92 -29.67
N LEU A 4 -5.76 8.20 -29.55
CA LEU A 4 -6.42 8.56 -28.29
C LEU A 4 -6.47 7.36 -27.33
N LEU A 5 -6.79 6.17 -27.84
CA LEU A 5 -6.79 4.94 -27.05
C LEU A 5 -5.43 4.60 -26.49
N LEU A 6 -4.33 4.85 -27.23
CA LEU A 6 -2.95 4.63 -26.76
C LEU A 6 -2.59 5.47 -25.52
N TYR A 7 -3.26 6.59 -25.29
CA TYR A 7 -3.10 7.40 -24.07
C TYR A 7 -4.12 7.05 -22.98
N LEU A 8 -5.36 6.77 -23.36
CA LEU A 8 -6.43 6.48 -22.39
C LEU A 8 -6.23 5.13 -21.70
N ILE A 9 -5.73 4.10 -22.42
CA ILE A 9 -5.48 2.78 -21.81
C ILE A 9 -4.46 2.84 -20.66
N PRO A 10 -3.26 3.44 -20.82
CA PRO A 10 -2.32 3.58 -19.70
C PRO A 10 -2.88 4.37 -18.52
N ILE A 11 -3.62 5.45 -18.78
CA ILE A 11 -4.27 6.25 -17.75
C ILE A 11 -5.29 5.39 -16.98
N GLY A 12 -6.13 4.65 -17.70
CA GLY A 12 -7.07 3.71 -17.08
C GLY A 12 -6.34 2.68 -16.20
N LEU A 13 -5.29 2.03 -16.71
CA LEU A 13 -4.51 1.04 -15.96
C LEU A 13 -3.81 1.62 -14.72
N ILE A 14 -3.47 2.92 -14.72
CA ILE A 14 -2.89 3.60 -13.56
C ILE A 14 -3.94 3.78 -12.44
N TYR A 15 -5.16 4.17 -12.78
CA TYR A 15 -6.16 4.59 -11.80
C TYR A 15 -7.20 3.53 -11.44
N LEU A 16 -7.55 2.63 -12.38
CA LEU A 16 -8.58 1.60 -12.14
C LEU A 16 -8.29 0.68 -10.94
N PRO A 17 -7.05 0.21 -10.70
CA PRO A 17 -6.75 -0.59 -9.52
C PRO A 17 -7.03 0.15 -8.22
N ASP A 18 -6.62 1.42 -8.11
CA ASP A 18 -6.87 2.23 -6.91
C ASP A 18 -8.37 2.49 -6.70
N LEU A 19 -9.11 2.76 -7.79
CA LEU A 19 -10.56 2.93 -7.72
C LEU A 19 -11.26 1.65 -7.27
N TRP A 20 -10.82 0.49 -7.77
CA TRP A 20 -11.35 -0.81 -7.37
C TRP A 20 -11.07 -1.11 -5.88
N ILE A 21 -9.86 -0.83 -5.39
CA ILE A 21 -9.50 -0.98 -3.98
C ILE A 21 -10.38 -0.09 -3.10
N LYS A 22 -10.49 1.21 -3.43
CA LYS A 22 -11.35 2.16 -2.72
C LYS A 22 -12.81 1.74 -2.72
N TYR A 23 -13.30 1.26 -3.87
CA TYR A 23 -14.67 0.75 -4.00
C TYR A 23 -14.90 -0.43 -3.06
N ASN A 24 -13.98 -1.42 -3.01
CA ASN A 24 -14.10 -2.57 -2.11
C ASN A 24 -14.13 -2.16 -0.65
N PHE A 25 -13.24 -1.28 -0.21
CA PHE A 25 -13.24 -0.77 1.15
C PHE A 25 -14.55 -0.05 1.48
N LYS A 26 -15.02 0.86 0.60
CA LYS A 26 -16.25 1.62 0.80
C LYS A 26 -17.48 0.72 0.83
N LYS A 27 -17.59 -0.21 -0.12
CA LYS A 27 -18.73 -1.16 -0.23
C LYS A 27 -18.89 -1.98 1.03
N ASN A 28 -17.77 -2.46 1.62
CA ASN A 28 -17.78 -3.33 2.78
C ASN A 28 -17.66 -2.56 4.11
N ASN A 29 -17.67 -1.21 4.09
CA ASN A 29 -17.67 -0.36 5.28
C ASN A 29 -19.07 0.05 5.74
N LYS A 30 -20.12 -0.67 5.31
CA LYS A 30 -21.46 -0.50 5.86
C LYS A 30 -21.48 -0.94 7.32
N TYR A 31 -22.26 -0.23 8.13
CA TYR A 31 -22.46 -0.60 9.54
C TYR A 31 -23.34 -1.85 9.64
N PHE A 32 -22.94 -2.80 10.46
CA PHE A 32 -23.67 -4.02 10.76
C PHE A 32 -23.94 -4.08 12.26
N GLU A 33 -25.20 -3.99 12.67
CA GLU A 33 -25.60 -4.01 14.08
C GLU A 33 -25.25 -5.34 14.75
N ASP A 34 -25.47 -6.44 14.03
CA ASP A 34 -25.22 -7.81 14.50
C ASP A 34 -23.73 -8.19 14.52
N MET A 35 -22.82 -7.29 14.12
CA MET A 35 -21.39 -7.56 14.22
C MET A 35 -20.99 -7.64 15.71
N PRO A 36 -20.40 -8.76 16.15
CA PRO A 36 -20.11 -8.98 17.57
C PRO A 36 -19.04 -8.02 18.13
N PHE A 37 -18.19 -7.46 17.27
CA PHE A 37 -17.09 -6.59 17.66
C PHE A 37 -16.98 -5.38 16.72
N THR A 38 -16.52 -4.25 17.27
CA THR A 38 -15.90 -3.20 16.45
C THR A 38 -14.49 -3.64 16.03
N GLY A 39 -13.90 -2.95 15.06
CA GLY A 39 -12.51 -3.26 14.68
C GLY A 39 -11.54 -3.14 15.84
N LYS A 40 -11.66 -2.07 16.65
CA LYS A 40 -10.84 -1.83 17.84
C LYS A 40 -10.96 -2.96 18.87
N GLU A 41 -12.19 -3.39 19.18
CA GLU A 41 -12.45 -4.46 20.18
C GLU A 41 -11.84 -5.79 19.71
N LEU A 42 -12.10 -6.17 18.45
CA LEU A 42 -11.53 -7.37 17.87
C LEU A 42 -10.00 -7.28 17.82
N GLY A 43 -9.47 -6.12 17.39
CA GLY A 43 -8.02 -5.88 17.32
C GLY A 43 -7.34 -6.08 18.67
N LYS A 44 -7.83 -5.48 19.74
CA LYS A 44 -7.29 -5.66 21.09
C LYS A 44 -7.28 -7.11 21.52
N LYS A 45 -8.41 -7.81 21.32
CA LYS A 45 -8.52 -9.23 21.64
C LYS A 45 -7.48 -10.09 20.92
N ILE A 46 -7.28 -9.86 19.63
CA ILE A 46 -6.32 -10.63 18.81
C ILE A 46 -4.88 -10.33 19.25
N LEU A 47 -4.55 -9.07 19.55
CA LEU A 47 -3.23 -8.70 20.06
C LEU A 47 -2.92 -9.41 21.37
N GLU A 48 -3.90 -9.49 22.28
CA GLU A 48 -3.78 -10.24 23.54
C GLU A 48 -3.52 -11.72 23.32
N GLU A 49 -4.30 -12.37 22.44
CA GLU A 49 -4.16 -13.79 22.13
C GLU A 49 -2.78 -14.12 21.49
N ASN A 50 -2.19 -13.17 20.78
CA ASN A 50 -0.89 -13.34 20.16
C ASN A 50 0.29 -12.84 21.00
N ASN A 51 0.09 -12.50 22.30
CA ASN A 51 1.11 -11.90 23.17
C ASN A 51 1.77 -10.64 22.55
N LEU A 52 0.94 -9.73 22.06
CA LEU A 52 1.30 -8.43 21.45
C LEU A 52 0.55 -7.29 22.17
N LYS A 53 0.31 -7.43 23.49
CA LYS A 53 -0.45 -6.44 24.28
C LYS A 53 0.17 -5.04 24.27
N ASP A 54 1.48 -4.97 24.08
CA ASP A 54 2.24 -3.72 24.08
C ASP A 54 2.14 -2.94 22.75
N VAL A 55 1.50 -3.53 21.71
CA VAL A 55 1.30 -2.90 20.42
C VAL A 55 0.03 -2.06 20.45
N PRO A 56 0.13 -0.71 20.47
CA PRO A 56 -1.05 0.15 20.49
C PRO A 56 -1.75 0.16 19.12
N ILE A 57 -3.07 0.27 19.13
CA ILE A 57 -3.87 0.57 17.94
C ILE A 57 -4.31 2.03 18.04
N ASN A 58 -3.79 2.87 17.16
CA ASN A 58 -4.04 4.31 17.13
C ASN A 58 -5.12 4.66 16.11
N SER A 59 -6.03 5.57 16.49
CA SER A 59 -6.95 6.21 15.56
C SER A 59 -6.28 7.44 14.96
N VAL A 60 -6.17 7.48 13.62
CA VAL A 60 -5.52 8.58 12.93
C VAL A 60 -6.55 9.34 12.09
N LYS A 61 -6.69 10.64 12.39
CA LYS A 61 -7.58 11.54 11.66
C LYS A 61 -7.05 11.76 10.23
N ASP A 62 -7.97 11.93 9.29
CA ASP A 62 -7.69 12.18 7.87
C ASP A 62 -6.85 11.08 7.16
N LEU A 63 -6.56 9.96 7.82
CA LEU A 63 -5.92 8.82 7.21
C LEU A 63 -6.94 8.08 6.31
N PRO A 64 -6.67 7.90 5.01
CA PRO A 64 -7.54 7.06 4.18
C PRO A 64 -7.45 5.58 4.61
N ILE A 65 -8.51 4.80 4.38
CA ILE A 65 -8.54 3.36 4.77
C ILE A 65 -7.35 2.59 4.16
N GLY A 66 -6.99 2.88 2.91
CA GLY A 66 -5.81 2.27 2.27
C GLY A 66 -4.46 2.79 2.77
N GLY A 67 -4.44 3.71 3.72
CA GLY A 67 -3.25 4.22 4.40
C GLY A 67 -3.04 3.64 5.80
N CYS A 68 -3.97 2.79 6.28
CA CYS A 68 -3.76 2.04 7.53
C CYS A 68 -2.48 1.22 7.42
N ASN A 69 -1.73 1.13 8.50
CA ASN A 69 -0.44 0.44 8.51
C ASN A 69 -0.01 0.01 9.91
N TYR A 70 0.74 -1.08 9.96
CA TYR A 70 1.62 -1.40 11.08
C TYR A 70 2.98 -0.72 10.87
N ASP A 71 3.45 0.03 11.86
CA ASP A 71 4.79 0.63 11.89
C ASP A 71 5.76 -0.29 12.67
N PRO A 72 6.69 -0.99 12.02
CA PRO A 72 7.59 -1.91 12.68
C PRO A 72 8.69 -1.22 13.51
N GLU A 73 8.99 0.06 13.26
CA GLU A 73 9.98 0.82 14.03
C GLU A 73 9.40 1.28 15.37
N LYS A 74 8.16 1.79 15.34
CA LYS A 74 7.45 2.25 16.54
C LYS A 74 6.67 1.15 17.24
N LYS A 75 6.49 -0.02 16.59
CA LYS A 75 5.65 -1.13 17.07
C LYS A 75 4.21 -0.69 17.35
N GLU A 76 3.60 0.04 16.42
CA GLU A 76 2.25 0.56 16.54
C GLU A 76 1.42 0.28 15.28
N ILE A 77 0.10 0.20 15.44
CA ILE A 77 -0.87 0.06 14.35
C ILE A 77 -1.63 1.37 14.21
N ASN A 78 -1.60 1.95 13.01
CA ASN A 78 -2.28 3.20 12.69
C ASN A 78 -3.49 2.92 11.81
N ILE A 79 -4.68 3.23 12.31
CA ILE A 79 -5.97 2.94 11.67
C ILE A 79 -6.71 4.24 11.40
N SER A 80 -7.31 4.34 10.21
CA SER A 80 -8.21 5.43 9.87
C SER A 80 -9.34 5.58 10.89
N GLU A 81 -9.58 6.79 11.39
CA GLU A 81 -10.68 7.12 12.29
C GLU A 81 -12.03 6.60 11.76
N SER A 82 -12.22 6.64 10.44
CA SER A 82 -13.46 6.22 9.78
C SER A 82 -13.82 4.75 9.96
N ILE A 83 -12.86 3.90 10.35
CA ILE A 83 -13.04 2.45 10.55
C ILE A 83 -12.58 1.97 11.94
N TYR A 84 -11.92 2.82 12.72
CA TYR A 84 -11.27 2.43 13.98
C TYR A 84 -12.23 1.76 14.98
N ASP A 85 -13.34 2.43 15.30
CA ASP A 85 -14.35 1.95 16.26
C ASP A 85 -15.70 1.73 15.55
N ARG A 86 -15.67 1.00 14.43
CA ARG A 86 -16.83 0.76 13.60
C ARG A 86 -17.14 -0.73 13.50
N LYS A 87 -18.43 -1.09 13.61
CA LYS A 87 -18.92 -2.42 13.30
C LYS A 87 -19.10 -2.57 11.79
N SER A 88 -18.03 -2.89 11.08
CA SER A 88 -18.06 -3.12 9.63
C SER A 88 -17.05 -4.19 9.22
N ILE A 89 -17.32 -4.83 8.08
CA ILE A 89 -16.42 -5.84 7.51
C ILE A 89 -15.06 -5.23 7.18
N THR A 90 -15.04 -4.01 6.63
CA THR A 90 -13.79 -3.31 6.34
C THR A 90 -13.00 -3.03 7.60
N SER A 91 -13.67 -2.59 8.67
CA SER A 91 -13.02 -2.32 9.96
C SER A 91 -12.30 -3.55 10.50
N ILE A 92 -13.02 -4.66 10.70
CA ILE A 92 -12.42 -5.88 11.25
C ILE A 92 -11.36 -6.46 10.34
N ALA A 93 -11.57 -6.45 9.00
CA ALA A 93 -10.61 -7.06 8.07
C ALA A 93 -9.31 -6.26 7.94
N VAL A 94 -9.39 -4.92 7.89
CA VAL A 94 -8.20 -4.07 7.80
C VAL A 94 -7.39 -4.12 9.10
N ILE A 95 -8.04 -4.01 10.27
CA ILE A 95 -7.33 -4.08 11.56
C ILE A 95 -6.64 -5.43 11.74
N VAL A 96 -7.32 -6.53 11.40
CA VAL A 96 -6.72 -7.87 11.49
C VAL A 96 -5.60 -8.07 10.47
N HIS A 97 -5.66 -7.41 9.31
CA HIS A 97 -4.56 -7.39 8.35
C HIS A 97 -3.31 -6.69 8.93
N GLU A 98 -3.47 -5.52 9.55
CA GLU A 98 -2.35 -4.82 10.19
C GLU A 98 -1.77 -5.60 11.38
N ILE A 99 -2.63 -6.31 12.13
CA ILE A 99 -2.16 -7.25 13.17
C ILE A 99 -1.39 -8.42 12.53
N GLY A 100 -1.76 -8.84 11.32
CA GLY A 100 -0.97 -9.81 10.55
C GLY A 100 0.48 -9.38 10.36
N HIS A 101 0.73 -8.09 10.07
CA HIS A 101 2.08 -7.53 10.00
C HIS A 101 2.78 -7.48 11.37
N ALA A 102 2.06 -7.17 12.44
CA ALA A 102 2.62 -7.22 13.79
C ALA A 102 3.05 -8.65 14.19
N ILE A 103 2.27 -9.67 13.78
CA ILE A 103 2.62 -11.08 13.98
C ILE A 103 3.86 -11.45 13.16
N GLN A 104 3.94 -11.04 11.89
CA GLN A 104 5.13 -11.25 11.04
C GLN A 104 6.39 -10.65 11.65
N ASP A 105 6.28 -9.45 12.22
CA ASP A 105 7.39 -8.77 12.89
C ASP A 105 7.83 -9.52 14.14
N LYS A 106 6.90 -9.96 14.99
CA LYS A 106 7.18 -10.83 16.13
C LYS A 106 7.90 -12.13 15.72
N GLU A 107 7.47 -12.73 14.62
CA GLU A 107 8.06 -13.95 14.05
C GLU A 107 9.40 -13.68 13.32
N LYS A 108 9.84 -12.41 13.24
CA LYS A 108 11.05 -11.97 12.50
C LYS A 108 11.03 -12.42 11.03
N ALA A 109 9.87 -12.29 10.38
CA ALA A 109 9.66 -12.72 9.01
C ALA A 109 10.71 -12.10 8.05
N LYS A 110 11.46 -12.95 7.33
CA LYS A 110 12.57 -12.52 6.46
C LYS A 110 12.15 -11.49 5.41
N LEU A 111 10.95 -11.64 4.83
CA LEU A 111 10.44 -10.73 3.80
C LEU A 111 10.12 -9.34 4.37
N LEU A 112 9.59 -9.26 5.60
CA LEU A 112 9.33 -7.98 6.27
C LEU A 112 10.67 -7.25 6.55
N ASN A 113 11.66 -7.94 7.08
CA ASN A 113 12.98 -7.37 7.36
C ASN A 113 13.69 -6.92 6.06
N LEU A 114 13.58 -7.70 4.98
CA LEU A 114 14.11 -7.32 3.67
C LEU A 114 13.45 -6.04 3.14
N ARG A 115 12.11 -5.94 3.22
CA ARG A 115 11.36 -4.74 2.86
C ARG A 115 11.83 -3.51 3.62
N ILE A 116 11.92 -3.60 4.96
CA ILE A 116 12.36 -2.49 5.82
C ILE A 116 13.77 -2.05 5.43
N SER A 117 14.69 -3.00 5.30
CA SER A 117 16.08 -2.72 4.90
C SER A 117 16.17 -2.02 3.54
N LEU A 118 15.40 -2.47 2.54
CA LEU A 118 15.37 -1.86 1.22
C LEU A 118 14.79 -0.45 1.26
N ILE A 119 13.68 -0.24 1.99
CA ILE A 119 13.07 1.08 2.15
C ILE A 119 14.07 2.07 2.73
N ASN A 120 14.76 1.70 3.81
CA ASN A 120 15.71 2.57 4.51
C ASN A 120 16.95 2.86 3.66
N LYS A 121 17.56 1.83 3.05
CA LYS A 121 18.75 1.99 2.20
C LYS A 121 18.50 2.81 0.93
N THR A 122 17.31 2.79 0.39
CA THR A 122 16.98 3.45 -0.89
C THR A 122 16.25 4.78 -0.73
N GLN A 123 15.97 5.22 0.50
CA GLN A 123 15.19 6.42 0.77
C GLN A 123 15.80 7.68 0.11
N SER A 124 17.11 7.87 0.23
CA SER A 124 17.80 9.03 -0.36
C SER A 124 17.73 9.02 -1.88
N LEU A 125 17.91 7.86 -2.51
CA LEU A 125 17.79 7.71 -3.96
C LEU A 125 16.37 8.04 -4.44
N ARG A 126 15.34 7.56 -3.74
CA ARG A 126 13.94 7.82 -4.10
C ARG A 126 13.58 9.30 -3.95
N LYS A 127 14.06 9.96 -2.88
CA LYS A 127 13.90 11.41 -2.69
C LYS A 127 14.60 12.20 -3.80
N ALA A 128 15.86 11.85 -4.11
CA ALA A 128 16.61 12.49 -5.20
C ALA A 128 15.89 12.36 -6.54
N GLY A 129 15.43 11.16 -6.91
CA GLY A 129 14.69 10.93 -8.15
C GLY A 129 13.41 11.76 -8.24
N SER A 130 12.66 11.92 -7.15
CA SER A 130 11.46 12.75 -7.13
C SER A 130 11.77 14.24 -7.31
N ILE A 131 12.81 14.74 -6.65
CA ILE A 131 13.25 16.15 -6.78
C ILE A 131 13.73 16.42 -8.22
N LEU A 132 14.56 15.53 -8.77
CA LEU A 132 15.06 15.67 -10.14
C LEU A 132 13.93 15.61 -11.17
N LEU A 133 12.90 14.81 -10.97
CA LEU A 133 11.74 14.76 -11.86
C LEU A 133 10.95 16.07 -11.84
N ILE A 134 10.67 16.61 -10.66
CA ILE A 134 9.76 17.76 -10.50
C ILE A 134 10.49 19.09 -10.81
N ILE A 135 11.73 19.23 -10.37
CA ILE A 135 12.50 20.48 -10.46
C ILE A 135 13.67 20.35 -11.43
N GLY A 136 14.45 19.27 -11.32
CA GLY A 136 15.72 19.12 -12.06
C GLY A 136 15.54 19.09 -13.56
N ILE A 137 14.68 18.23 -14.09
CA ILE A 137 14.45 18.10 -15.54
C ILE A 137 13.87 19.40 -16.13
N PRO A 138 12.80 20.01 -15.60
CA PRO A 138 12.30 21.29 -16.14
C PRO A 138 13.37 22.40 -16.14
N SER A 139 14.15 22.50 -15.06
CA SER A 139 15.23 23.51 -14.94
C SER A 139 16.34 23.29 -15.98
N LEU A 140 16.71 22.03 -16.26
CA LEU A 140 17.71 21.71 -17.30
C LEU A 140 17.24 22.13 -18.69
N PHE A 141 16.00 21.85 -19.04
CA PHE A 141 15.45 22.26 -20.34
C PHE A 141 15.34 23.77 -20.46
N ALA A 142 14.97 24.48 -19.40
CA ALA A 142 14.79 25.93 -19.41
C ALA A 142 16.11 26.72 -19.40
N LEU A 143 17.10 26.28 -18.58
CA LEU A 143 18.25 27.12 -18.24
C LEU A 143 19.59 26.60 -18.78
N ILE A 144 19.86 25.32 -18.73
CA ILE A 144 21.19 24.77 -18.89
C ILE A 144 21.40 24.13 -20.27
N LYS A 145 20.37 23.49 -20.84
CA LYS A 145 20.39 22.78 -22.15
C LYS A 145 21.57 21.83 -22.36
N SER A 146 22.11 21.24 -21.26
CA SER A 146 23.25 20.31 -21.31
C SER A 146 22.75 18.88 -21.53
N PRO A 147 23.08 18.22 -22.68
CA PRO A 147 22.67 16.85 -22.97
C PRO A 147 23.19 15.86 -21.93
N LEU A 148 24.42 16.05 -21.43
CA LEU A 148 25.04 15.17 -20.44
C LEU A 148 24.26 15.19 -19.13
N LEU A 149 23.89 16.38 -18.63
CA LEU A 149 23.13 16.50 -17.37
C LEU A 149 21.71 15.94 -17.51
N ILE A 150 21.07 16.11 -18.69
CA ILE A 150 19.76 15.50 -18.97
C ILE A 150 19.86 13.98 -18.87
N ILE A 151 20.89 13.37 -19.46
CA ILE A 151 21.11 11.91 -19.41
C ILE A 151 21.33 11.46 -17.95
N LEU A 152 22.22 12.13 -17.21
CA LEU A 152 22.52 11.77 -15.81
C LEU A 152 21.29 11.87 -14.91
N PHE A 153 20.50 12.93 -15.01
CA PHE A 153 19.28 13.09 -14.23
C PHE A 153 18.24 12.06 -14.61
N THR A 154 18.08 11.76 -15.88
CA THR A 154 17.18 10.72 -16.37
C THR A 154 17.56 9.35 -15.82
N LEU A 155 18.85 9.01 -15.77
CA LEU A 155 19.33 7.75 -15.18
C LEU A 155 18.99 7.65 -13.69
N VAL A 156 19.19 8.72 -12.91
CA VAL A 156 18.83 8.74 -11.47
C VAL A 156 17.32 8.58 -11.28
N ILE A 157 16.51 9.22 -12.11
CA ILE A 157 15.05 9.10 -12.09
C ILE A 157 14.64 7.65 -12.40
N ILE A 158 15.15 7.06 -13.47
CA ILE A 158 14.85 5.67 -13.86
C ILE A 158 15.24 4.72 -12.73
N LEU A 159 16.43 4.87 -12.15
CA LEU A 159 16.91 4.03 -11.04
C LEU A 159 16.02 4.17 -9.81
N SER A 160 15.61 5.39 -9.46
CA SER A 160 14.69 5.68 -8.35
C SER A 160 13.34 4.99 -8.53
N PHE A 161 12.72 5.11 -9.72
CA PHE A 161 11.43 4.46 -9.99
C PHE A 161 11.53 2.94 -10.07
N SER A 162 12.61 2.40 -10.66
CA SER A 162 12.88 0.95 -10.69
C SER A 162 13.00 0.39 -9.28
N THR A 163 13.63 1.13 -8.37
CA THR A 163 13.73 0.77 -6.95
C THR A 163 12.35 0.71 -6.29
N ASN A 164 11.45 1.66 -6.58
CA ASN A 164 10.08 1.62 -6.06
C ASN A 164 9.31 0.39 -6.57
N VAL A 165 9.44 0.05 -7.86
CA VAL A 165 8.84 -1.17 -8.42
C VAL A 165 9.35 -2.41 -7.70
N LEU A 166 10.67 -2.51 -7.52
CA LEU A 166 11.30 -3.65 -6.85
C LEU A 166 10.81 -3.80 -5.40
N ILE A 167 10.77 -2.71 -4.62
CA ILE A 167 10.25 -2.73 -3.26
C ILE A 167 8.81 -3.23 -3.22
N ASN A 168 7.95 -2.70 -4.08
CA ASN A 168 6.54 -3.10 -4.12
C ASN A 168 6.38 -4.59 -4.50
N LEU A 169 7.17 -5.11 -5.45
CA LEU A 169 7.13 -6.51 -5.85
C LEU A 169 7.62 -7.44 -4.74
N ILE A 170 8.69 -7.06 -4.02
CA ILE A 170 9.19 -7.82 -2.85
C ILE A 170 8.20 -7.76 -1.69
N THR A 171 7.44 -6.66 -1.57
CA THR A 171 6.42 -6.51 -0.54
C THR A 171 5.20 -7.40 -0.79
N LEU A 172 4.84 -7.66 -2.05
CA LEU A 172 3.62 -8.40 -2.39
C LEU A 172 3.52 -9.80 -1.72
N PRO A 173 4.54 -10.67 -1.69
CA PRO A 173 4.48 -11.93 -0.95
C PRO A 173 4.24 -11.73 0.56
N ASN A 174 4.79 -10.66 1.15
CA ASN A 174 4.57 -10.31 2.55
C ASN A 174 3.12 -9.90 2.83
N GLU A 175 2.53 -9.12 1.92
CA GLU A 175 1.12 -8.72 1.99
C GLU A 175 0.16 -9.92 1.82
N ILE A 176 0.49 -10.83 0.92
CA ILE A 176 -0.27 -12.08 0.74
C ILE A 176 -0.20 -12.93 2.01
N ASP A 177 0.95 -13.05 2.63
CA ASP A 177 1.10 -13.78 3.90
C ASP A 177 0.32 -13.13 5.04
N ALA A 178 0.43 -11.79 5.22
CA ALA A 178 -0.35 -11.04 6.22
C ALA A 178 -1.86 -11.22 6.02
N SER A 179 -2.35 -11.10 4.78
CA SER A 179 -3.77 -11.23 4.44
C SER A 179 -4.31 -12.65 4.58
N PHE A 180 -3.63 -13.64 3.98
CA PHE A 180 -4.22 -14.96 3.77
C PHE A 180 -3.71 -16.03 4.72
N LYS A 181 -2.48 -15.90 5.24
CA LYS A 181 -1.95 -16.85 6.22
C LYS A 181 -2.13 -16.38 7.66
N LYS A 182 -2.18 -15.07 7.92
CA LYS A 182 -2.38 -14.50 9.26
C LYS A 182 -3.82 -14.04 9.47
N ALA A 183 -4.27 -13.03 8.71
CA ALA A 183 -5.57 -12.39 8.93
C ALA A 183 -6.78 -13.29 8.61
N LEU A 184 -6.78 -13.98 7.47
CA LEU A 184 -7.94 -14.78 7.06
C LEU A 184 -8.29 -15.92 8.03
N PRO A 185 -7.35 -16.70 8.59
CA PRO A 185 -7.66 -17.70 9.62
C PRO A 185 -8.26 -17.09 10.89
N ILE A 186 -7.81 -15.90 11.29
CA ILE A 186 -8.36 -15.17 12.43
C ILE A 186 -9.81 -14.75 12.12
N LEU A 187 -10.05 -14.15 10.97
CA LEU A 187 -11.40 -13.74 10.56
C LEU A 187 -12.37 -14.92 10.45
N LYS A 188 -11.91 -16.11 10.05
CA LYS A 188 -12.74 -17.31 10.04
C LYS A 188 -13.24 -17.71 11.43
N ARG A 189 -12.54 -17.33 12.52
CA ARG A 189 -12.95 -17.62 13.90
C ARG A 189 -13.90 -16.57 14.46
N TYR A 190 -13.76 -15.31 14.04
CA TYR A 190 -14.43 -14.17 14.70
C TYR A 190 -15.49 -13.48 13.84
N ALA A 191 -15.36 -13.50 12.51
CA ALA A 191 -16.34 -12.87 11.64
C ALA A 191 -17.55 -13.79 11.42
N PRO A 192 -18.76 -13.24 11.22
CA PRO A 192 -19.92 -14.02 10.82
C PRO A 192 -19.65 -14.81 9.54
N LYS A 193 -20.06 -16.08 9.50
CA LYS A 193 -19.74 -17.00 8.38
C LYS A 193 -20.25 -16.50 7.03
N GLU A 194 -21.41 -15.87 6.98
CA GLU A 194 -22.00 -15.25 5.81
C GLU A 194 -21.17 -14.11 5.23
N ASN A 195 -20.35 -13.46 6.05
CA ASN A 195 -19.55 -12.30 5.67
C ASN A 195 -18.09 -12.66 5.30
N LEU A 196 -17.69 -13.93 5.33
CA LEU A 196 -16.32 -14.35 5.05
C LEU A 196 -15.87 -14.03 3.60
N LYS A 197 -16.79 -14.06 2.63
CA LYS A 197 -16.49 -13.64 1.24
C LYS A 197 -16.13 -12.16 1.16
N GLN A 198 -16.87 -11.32 1.90
CA GLN A 198 -16.62 -9.89 1.97
C GLN A 198 -15.29 -9.61 2.70
N CYS A 199 -15.03 -10.28 3.83
CA CYS A 199 -13.73 -10.20 4.52
C CYS A 199 -12.58 -10.54 3.57
N ARG A 200 -12.69 -11.65 2.83
CA ARG A 200 -11.68 -12.02 1.83
C ARG A 200 -11.52 -10.98 0.73
N SER A 201 -12.62 -10.36 0.26
CA SER A 201 -12.55 -9.29 -0.74
C SER A 201 -11.78 -8.07 -0.23
N VAL A 202 -11.99 -7.69 1.03
CA VAL A 202 -11.24 -6.59 1.69
C VAL A 202 -9.76 -6.96 1.82
N LEU A 203 -9.42 -8.19 2.25
CA LEU A 203 -8.03 -8.66 2.34
C LEU A 203 -7.34 -8.74 0.97
N VAL A 204 -8.06 -9.14 -0.10
CA VAL A 204 -7.55 -9.07 -1.47
C VAL A 204 -7.24 -7.61 -1.82
N ALA A 205 -8.16 -6.67 -1.56
CA ALA A 205 -7.93 -5.26 -1.84
C ALA A 205 -6.71 -4.71 -1.07
N ALA A 206 -6.53 -5.08 0.20
CA ALA A 206 -5.37 -4.71 1.00
C ALA A 206 -4.06 -5.26 0.41
N ALA A 207 -3.99 -6.57 0.10
CA ALA A 207 -2.80 -7.18 -0.48
C ALA A 207 -2.44 -6.61 -1.86
N PHE A 208 -3.43 -6.20 -2.65
CA PHE A 208 -3.23 -5.68 -4.01
C PHE A 208 -2.84 -4.21 -4.06
N THR A 209 -2.81 -3.48 -2.94
CA THR A 209 -2.36 -2.08 -2.91
C THR A 209 -0.94 -1.92 -3.46
N TYR A 210 -0.03 -2.84 -3.13
CA TYR A 210 1.35 -2.84 -3.60
C TYR A 210 1.51 -3.25 -5.06
N LEU A 211 0.66 -4.16 -5.55
CA LEU A 211 0.62 -4.48 -6.99
C LEU A 211 0.14 -3.28 -7.79
N ALA A 212 -0.91 -2.61 -7.35
CA ALA A 212 -1.42 -1.38 -7.96
C ALA A 212 -0.34 -0.27 -7.98
N ALA A 213 0.40 -0.11 -6.88
CA ALA A 213 1.52 0.83 -6.79
C ALA A 213 2.66 0.47 -7.76
N SER A 214 2.98 -0.82 -7.94
CA SER A 214 3.97 -1.29 -8.93
C SER A 214 3.55 -0.96 -10.36
N ILE A 215 2.31 -1.29 -10.73
CA ILE A 215 1.75 -1.00 -12.05
C ILE A 215 1.81 0.50 -12.33
N ARG A 216 1.39 1.32 -11.38
CA ARG A 216 1.45 2.79 -11.47
C ARG A 216 2.87 3.28 -11.69
N SER A 217 3.85 2.79 -10.94
CA SER A 217 5.26 3.17 -11.08
C SER A 217 5.82 2.82 -12.46
N ILE A 218 5.55 1.63 -12.98
CA ILE A 218 6.00 1.17 -14.30
C ILE A 218 5.38 2.04 -15.41
N LEU A 219 4.07 2.27 -15.35
CA LEU A 219 3.37 3.06 -16.37
C LEU A 219 3.75 4.54 -16.32
N SER A 220 3.99 5.09 -15.13
CA SER A 220 4.49 6.46 -14.97
C SER A 220 5.88 6.62 -15.59
N LEU A 221 6.79 5.66 -15.38
CA LEU A 221 8.10 5.65 -16.07
C LEU A 221 7.97 5.69 -17.58
N ARG A 222 7.09 4.85 -18.14
CA ARG A 222 6.84 4.84 -19.59
C ARG A 222 6.33 6.19 -20.10
N LEU A 223 5.41 6.81 -19.39
CA LEU A 223 4.87 8.13 -19.77
C LEU A 223 5.94 9.22 -19.69
N ILE A 224 6.77 9.21 -18.65
CA ILE A 224 7.90 10.14 -18.50
C ILE A 224 8.88 9.96 -19.67
N PHE A 225 9.26 8.71 -20.00
CA PHE A 225 10.16 8.42 -21.09
C PHE A 225 9.60 8.92 -22.43
N LEU A 226 8.32 8.65 -22.72
CA LEU A 226 7.66 9.13 -23.93
C LEU A 226 7.60 10.66 -23.99
N ALA A 227 7.40 11.35 -22.87
CA ALA A 227 7.37 12.80 -22.82
C ALA A 227 8.76 13.43 -23.08
N LEU A 228 9.84 12.80 -22.55
CA LEU A 228 11.21 13.32 -22.67
C LEU A 228 11.85 13.02 -24.03
N PHE A 229 11.56 11.89 -24.65
CA PHE A 229 12.25 11.40 -25.84
C PHE A 229 11.38 11.33 -27.11
N ARG A 230 10.14 11.82 -27.03
CA ARG A 230 9.27 11.91 -28.21
C ARG A 230 9.67 13.15 -29.03
N ARG A 231 10.39 12.93 -30.12
CA ARG A 231 10.55 13.89 -31.23
C ARG A 231 9.36 13.84 -32.16
#